data_5124b825309f4813d68a88352eebf890
#
_entry.id   5124b825309f4813d68a88352eebf890
#
_cell.length_a   1.000
_cell.length_b   1.000
_cell.length_c   1.000
_cell.angle_alpha   90.00
_cell.angle_beta   90.00
_cell.angle_gamma   90.00
#
_symmetry.space_group_name_H-M   'P 1'
#
loop_
_entity.id
_entity.type
_entity.pdbx_description
1 polymer ?
#
loop_
_entity_poly.entity_id
_entity_poly.type
_entity_poly.pdbx_seq_one_letter_code
_entity_poly.pdbx_strand_id
1 'polypeptide(L)' 'MTKEELIKNIETFADQLGHDQFDREVADYKLTQLFDDVSDTDNKEAIDEMDEIVYQYAHEGLANDEAAENLDFVINALEA' A
#
# COMPACT_ATOMS: atom_id res chain seq x y z
N MET A 1 -7.90 -4.78 -13.86
CA MET A 1 -6.66 -5.26 -13.20
C MET A 1 -6.96 -6.57 -12.48
N THR A 2 -6.14 -7.59 -12.67
CA THR A 2 -6.30 -8.85 -11.95
C THR A 2 -5.73 -8.75 -10.54
N LYS A 3 -6.13 -9.68 -9.66
CA LYS A 3 -5.57 -9.76 -8.31
C LYS A 3 -4.05 -9.92 -8.36
N GLU A 4 -3.55 -10.75 -9.25
CA GLU A 4 -2.10 -10.99 -9.38
C GLU A 4 -1.35 -9.73 -9.80
N GLU A 5 -1.91 -8.97 -10.73
CA GLU A 5 -1.32 -7.70 -11.14
C GLU A 5 -1.30 -6.68 -10.00
N LEU A 6 -2.39 -6.62 -9.23
CA LEU A 6 -2.48 -5.73 -8.08
C LEU A 6 -1.42 -6.08 -7.03
N ILE A 7 -1.31 -7.36 -6.69
CA ILE A 7 -0.30 -7.82 -5.72
C ILE A 7 1.10 -7.46 -6.20
N LYS A 8 1.39 -7.68 -7.48
CA LYS A 8 2.69 -7.34 -8.04
C LYS A 8 2.97 -5.84 -7.98
N ASN A 9 1.96 -5.02 -8.26
CA ASN A 9 2.11 -3.57 -8.17
C ASN A 9 2.38 -3.11 -6.75
N ILE A 10 1.71 -3.72 -5.77
CA ILE A 10 1.96 -3.40 -4.36
C ILE A 10 3.36 -3.82 -3.96
N GLU A 11 3.79 -5.01 -4.35
CA GLU A 11 5.15 -5.50 -4.05
C GLU A 11 6.22 -4.58 -4.64
N THR A 12 6.04 -4.18 -5.90
CA THR A 12 6.98 -3.29 -6.58
C THR A 12 7.05 -1.94 -5.87
N PHE A 13 5.89 -1.38 -5.53
CA PHE A 13 5.84 -0.10 -4.83
C PHE A 13 6.47 -0.21 -3.44
N ALA A 14 6.18 -1.28 -2.70
CA ALA A 14 6.76 -1.50 -1.37
C ALA A 14 8.29 -1.57 -1.43
N ASP A 15 8.83 -2.27 -2.42
CA ASP A 15 10.27 -2.37 -2.61
C ASP A 15 10.88 -0.99 -2.85
N GLN A 16 10.29 -0.21 -3.75
CA GLN A 16 10.77 1.13 -4.06
C GLN A 16 10.65 2.07 -2.85
N LEU A 17 9.55 1.98 -2.13
CA LEU A 17 9.32 2.80 -0.94
C LEU A 17 10.33 2.47 0.16
N GLY A 18 10.62 1.20 0.36
CA GLY A 18 11.60 0.75 1.34
C GLY A 18 13.02 1.20 1.04
N HIS A 19 13.32 1.52 -0.23
CA HIS A 19 14.61 2.05 -0.66
C HIS A 19 14.61 3.57 -0.80
N ASP A 20 13.59 4.24 -0.28
CA ASP A 20 13.46 5.70 -0.30
C ASP A 20 13.55 6.30 -1.71
N GLN A 21 12.98 5.60 -2.70
CA GLN A 21 13.01 6.07 -4.09
C GLN A 21 12.00 7.18 -4.38
N PHE A 22 11.10 7.47 -3.44
CA PHE A 22 10.09 8.51 -3.59
C PHE A 22 10.20 9.51 -2.46
N ASP A 23 9.94 10.80 -2.75
CA ASP A 23 9.67 11.73 -1.66
C ASP A 23 8.27 11.46 -1.09
N ARG A 24 7.96 12.04 0.06
CA ARG A 24 6.72 11.73 0.76
C ARG A 24 5.48 12.13 -0.02
N GLU A 25 5.54 13.23 -0.76
CA GLU A 25 4.39 13.69 -1.54
C GLU A 25 4.06 12.71 -2.66
N VAL A 26 5.06 12.24 -3.38
CA VAL A 26 4.88 11.26 -4.46
C VAL A 26 4.42 9.93 -3.88
N ALA A 27 5.02 9.50 -2.77
CA ALA A 27 4.63 8.25 -2.12
C ALA A 27 3.18 8.28 -1.64
N ASP A 28 2.76 9.39 -1.06
CA ASP A 28 1.38 9.54 -0.60
C ASP A 28 0.39 9.45 -1.76
N TYR A 29 0.70 10.08 -2.88
CA TYR A 29 -0.13 9.99 -4.08
C TYR A 29 -0.24 8.56 -4.58
N LYS A 30 0.88 7.85 -4.65
CA LYS A 30 0.90 6.44 -5.10
C LYS A 30 0.16 5.52 -4.14
N LEU A 31 0.29 5.75 -2.84
CA LEU A 31 -0.46 4.99 -1.82
C LEU A 31 -1.96 5.18 -2.00
N THR A 32 -2.39 6.42 -2.27
CA THR A 32 -3.80 6.70 -2.51
C THR A 32 -4.33 5.99 -3.76
N GLN A 33 -3.53 5.95 -4.82
CA GLN A 33 -3.91 5.22 -6.03
C GLN A 33 -4.03 3.72 -5.76
N LEU A 34 -3.08 3.16 -5.01
CA LEU A 34 -3.15 1.74 -4.64
C LEU A 34 -4.35 1.45 -3.75
N PHE A 35 -4.71 2.38 -2.87
CA PHE A 35 -5.88 2.24 -2.04
C PHE A 35 -7.14 2.12 -2.91
N ASP A 36 -7.26 2.96 -3.93
CA ASP A 36 -8.39 2.88 -4.86
C ASP A 36 -8.44 1.51 -5.55
N ASP A 37 -7.29 1.00 -5.99
CA ASP A 37 -7.22 -0.30 -6.63
C ASP A 37 -7.58 -1.43 -5.68
N VAL A 38 -7.14 -1.36 -4.42
CA VAL A 38 -7.48 -2.34 -3.40
C VAL A 38 -8.98 -2.28 -3.08
N SER A 39 -9.55 -1.08 -3.05
CA SER A 39 -10.99 -0.90 -2.80
C SER A 39 -11.84 -1.60 -3.86
N ASP A 40 -11.36 -1.65 -5.09
CA ASP A 40 -12.08 -2.31 -6.18
C ASP A 40 -12.16 -3.82 -6.02
N THR A 41 -11.35 -4.41 -5.14
CA THR A 41 -11.36 -5.87 -4.92
C THR A 41 -12.50 -6.33 -4.03
N ASP A 42 -13.18 -5.43 -3.33
CA ASP A 42 -14.18 -5.74 -2.31
C ASP A 42 -13.66 -6.62 -1.17
N ASN A 43 -12.34 -6.73 -1.03
CA ASN A 43 -11.71 -7.48 0.06
C ASN A 43 -11.61 -6.57 1.27
N LYS A 44 -12.54 -6.72 2.22
CA LYS A 44 -12.65 -5.83 3.37
C LYS A 44 -11.37 -5.79 4.20
N GLU A 45 -10.75 -6.93 4.45
CA GLU A 45 -9.53 -6.99 5.25
C GLU A 45 -8.40 -6.22 4.58
N ALA A 46 -8.21 -6.42 3.28
CA ALA A 46 -7.20 -5.69 2.52
C ALA A 46 -7.48 -4.20 2.50
N ILE A 47 -8.75 -3.82 2.32
CA ILE A 47 -9.16 -2.42 2.32
C ILE A 47 -8.87 -1.77 3.67
N ASP A 48 -9.22 -2.43 4.77
CA ASP A 48 -8.99 -1.90 6.11
C ASP A 48 -7.49 -1.73 6.38
N GLU A 49 -6.67 -2.70 6.01
CA GLU A 49 -5.22 -2.62 6.19
C GLU A 49 -4.63 -1.47 5.37
N MET A 50 -5.08 -1.33 4.13
CA MET A 50 -4.58 -0.27 3.26
C MET A 50 -5.02 1.11 3.75
N ASP A 51 -6.26 1.24 4.21
CA ASP A 51 -6.77 2.49 4.76
C ASP A 51 -5.93 2.97 5.94
N GLU A 52 -5.57 2.06 6.83
CA GLU A 52 -4.75 2.38 7.98
C GLU A 52 -3.37 2.87 7.57
N ILE A 53 -2.74 2.23 6.59
CA ILE A 53 -1.43 2.64 6.08
C ILE A 53 -1.50 4.04 5.48
N VAL A 54 -2.49 4.29 4.63
CA VAL A 54 -2.66 5.60 4.00
C VAL A 54 -2.86 6.69 5.04
N TYR A 55 -3.71 6.43 6.03
CA TYR A 55 -3.99 7.40 7.10
C TYR A 55 -2.73 7.69 7.92
N GLN A 56 -2.03 6.66 8.38
CA GLN A 56 -0.84 6.83 9.20
C GLN A 56 0.28 7.53 8.43
N TYR A 57 0.42 7.23 7.16
CA TYR A 57 1.44 7.85 6.34
C TYR A 57 1.16 9.35 6.17
N ALA A 58 -0.10 9.72 5.93
CA ALA A 58 -0.49 11.11 5.70
C ALA A 58 -0.53 11.93 6.98
N HIS A 59 -0.93 11.33 8.11
CA HIS A 59 -1.26 12.10 9.33
C HIS A 59 -0.40 11.79 10.54
N GLU A 60 0.25 10.64 10.57
CA GLU A 60 1.00 10.20 11.76
C GLU A 60 2.49 10.05 11.53
N GLY A 61 2.96 10.41 10.34
CA GLY A 61 4.39 10.39 10.04
C GLY A 61 4.99 9.00 9.92
N LEU A 62 4.18 8.01 9.50
CA LEU A 62 4.69 6.66 9.30
C LEU A 62 5.89 6.68 8.35
N ALA A 63 7.01 6.08 8.77
CA ALA A 63 8.23 6.08 7.98
C ALA A 63 8.09 5.21 6.73
N ASN A 64 8.86 5.51 5.69
CA ASN A 64 8.79 4.79 4.42
C ASN A 64 9.06 3.29 4.58
N ASP A 65 10.05 2.91 5.38
CA ASP A 65 10.37 1.50 5.59
C ASP A 65 9.28 0.78 6.37
N GLU A 66 8.67 1.44 7.33
CA GLU A 66 7.55 0.87 8.07
C GLU A 66 6.31 0.73 7.19
N ALA A 67 6.04 1.73 6.35
CA ALA A 67 4.93 1.64 5.40
C ALA A 67 5.14 0.48 4.43
N ALA A 68 6.37 0.30 3.94
CA ALA A 68 6.70 -0.80 3.06
C ALA A 68 6.46 -2.16 3.73
N GLU A 69 6.86 -2.30 4.99
CA GLU A 69 6.61 -3.53 5.75
C GLU A 69 5.11 -3.78 5.95
N ASN A 70 4.37 -2.73 6.25
CA ASN A 70 2.93 -2.85 6.49
C ASN A 70 2.16 -3.23 5.22
N LEU A 71 2.68 -2.89 4.05
CA LEU A 71 2.05 -3.31 2.79
C LEU A 71 2.03 -4.83 2.63
N ASP A 72 2.91 -5.57 3.31
CA ASP A 72 2.85 -7.03 3.32
C ASP A 72 1.54 -7.54 3.92
N PHE A 73 0.97 -6.83 4.89
CA PHE A 73 -0.33 -7.20 5.45
C PHE A 73 -1.43 -7.10 4.41
N VAL A 74 -1.37 -6.09 3.56
CA VAL A 74 -2.34 -5.94 2.45
C VAL A 74 -2.19 -7.11 1.48
N ILE A 75 -0.95 -7.43 1.12
CA ILE A 75 -0.67 -8.54 0.19
C ILE A 75 -1.19 -9.85 0.78
N ASN A 76 -0.91 -10.11 2.06
CA ASN A 76 -1.37 -11.33 2.72
C ASN A 76 -2.90 -11.42 2.73
N ALA A 77 -3.58 -10.30 2.97
CA ALA A 77 -5.03 -10.26 2.94
C ALA A 77 -5.59 -10.56 1.55
N LEU A 78 -4.92 -10.04 0.51
CA LEU A 78 -5.32 -10.29 -0.88
C LEU A 78 -5.10 -11.74 -1.29
N GLU A 79 -4.08 -12.38 -0.75
CA GLU A 79 -3.74 -13.77 -1.07
C GLU A 79 -4.57 -14.79 -0.29
N ALA A 80 -5.20 -14.37 0.77
CA ALA A 80 -5.95 -15.27 1.66
C ALA A 80 -7.25 -15.79 1.02
#